data_1addb3f020c6b97f2c1b5b17a6b91e2c
#
_entry.id   1addb3f020c6b97f2c1b5b17a6b91e2c
#
_cell.length_a   1.000
_cell.length_b   1.000
_cell.length_c   1.000
_cell.angle_alpha   90.00
_cell.angle_beta   90.00
_cell.angle_gamma   90.00
#
_symmetry.space_group_name_H-M   'P 1'
#
loop_
_entity.id
_entity.type
_entity.pdbx_description
1 polymer ?
#
loop_
_entity_poly.entity_id
_entity_poly.type
_entity_poly.pdbx_seq_one_letter_code
_entity_poly.pdbx_strand_id
1 'polypeptide(L)'
;MKSIYLPREMELLVCSYGGVGTTFLIDFLSKYKRCNDRDDRDGFKHLDKPPPTRNADLKSIYIFGNPIDAVYSLFRRDFHHEQSYKLLESYRDLDPVPLKMSLEAYAAKSVDRFQFENHFLNWSERHRQYPVLFIRYENIWDHVDELLEYAGIPAEAKVDFPEKKERKSQALEIAEDVHASMQRMYGDLQDRLVKGPDCWLFHEEKNFADQVYPLKYAAQAKLGMWEVGLKRGILKLLGRK
;
A
#
# COMPACT_ATOMS: atom_id res chain seq x y z
N MET A 1 -9.24 -13.21 11.01
CA MET A 1 -9.17 -11.86 10.45
C MET A 1 -9.16 -10.86 11.58
N LYS A 2 -8.07 -10.12 11.80
CA LYS A 2 -8.07 -8.95 12.68
C LYS A 2 -8.96 -7.90 12.02
N SER A 3 -9.92 -7.35 12.75
CA SER A 3 -10.67 -6.17 12.31
C SER A 3 -9.66 -5.02 12.18
N ILE A 4 -9.27 -4.69 10.96
CA ILE A 4 -8.33 -3.62 10.67
C ILE A 4 -9.11 -2.32 10.76
N TYR A 5 -9.24 -1.78 11.98
CA TYR A 5 -9.69 -0.42 12.18
C TYR A 5 -8.48 0.46 12.45
N LEU A 6 -8.39 1.54 11.71
CA LEU A 6 -7.38 2.56 11.97
C LEU A 6 -7.61 3.21 13.33
N PRO A 7 -6.53 3.55 14.07
CA PRO A 7 -6.62 4.32 15.30
C PRO A 7 -7.39 5.63 15.08
N ARG A 8 -8.23 6.01 16.05
CA ARG A 8 -9.03 7.25 15.93
C ARG A 8 -8.18 8.50 15.90
N GLU A 9 -7.04 8.45 16.55
CA GLU A 9 -6.06 9.54 16.63
C GLU A 9 -5.20 9.69 15.37
N MET A 10 -5.22 8.74 14.44
CA MET A 10 -4.48 8.84 13.19
C MET A 10 -5.08 9.93 12.31
N GLU A 11 -4.27 10.92 11.94
CA GLU A 11 -4.67 12.04 11.08
C GLU A 11 -4.38 11.76 9.61
N LEU A 12 -3.31 11.01 9.35
CA LEU A 12 -2.82 10.75 8.00
C LEU A 12 -2.35 9.31 7.85
N LEU A 13 -2.95 8.58 6.91
CA LEU A 13 -2.54 7.24 6.51
C LEU A 13 -1.69 7.32 5.25
N VAL A 14 -0.45 6.84 5.29
CA VAL A 14 0.44 6.76 4.12
C VAL A 14 0.59 5.32 3.70
N CYS A 15 0.16 4.98 2.48
CA CYS A 15 0.18 3.62 1.96
C CYS A 15 0.85 3.53 0.59
N SER A 16 1.32 2.34 0.22
CA SER A 16 1.90 2.01 -1.07
C SER A 16 1.99 0.51 -1.27
N TYR A 17 2.28 0.06 -2.48
CA TYR A 17 2.66 -1.34 -2.73
C TYR A 17 4.13 -1.67 -2.36
N GLY A 18 4.89 -0.71 -1.85
CA GLY A 18 6.29 -0.89 -1.43
C GLY A 18 7.30 -0.53 -2.51
N GLY A 19 8.56 -0.32 -2.08
CA GLY A 19 9.65 0.02 -2.99
C GLY A 19 9.65 1.44 -3.55
N VAL A 20 8.72 2.29 -3.15
CA VAL A 20 8.45 3.64 -3.72
C VAL A 20 8.59 4.78 -2.70
N GLY A 21 9.48 4.65 -1.74
CA GLY A 21 9.85 5.76 -0.85
C GLY A 21 8.88 6.04 0.31
N THR A 22 7.94 5.18 0.61
CA THR A 22 6.92 5.37 1.68
C THR A 22 7.53 5.75 3.02
N THR A 23 8.67 5.13 3.39
CA THR A 23 9.35 5.36 4.68
C THR A 23 9.81 6.81 4.82
N PHE A 24 10.46 7.39 3.79
CA PHE A 24 10.91 8.77 3.88
C PHE A 24 9.75 9.76 3.98
N LEU A 25 8.65 9.46 3.28
CA LEU A 25 7.47 10.31 3.32
C LEU A 25 6.81 10.29 4.70
N ILE A 26 6.67 9.11 5.31
CA ILE A 26 6.16 8.99 6.68
C ILE A 26 7.09 9.73 7.66
N ASP A 27 8.42 9.60 7.53
CA ASP A 27 9.40 10.30 8.37
C ASP A 27 9.21 11.82 8.33
N PHE A 28 9.00 12.36 7.15
CA PHE A 28 8.76 13.78 7.00
C PHE A 28 7.42 14.21 7.61
N LEU A 29 6.34 13.54 7.21
CA LEU A 29 4.97 13.89 7.61
C LEU A 29 4.74 13.70 9.11
N SER A 30 5.39 12.72 9.74
CA SER A 30 5.27 12.43 11.17
C SER A 30 5.83 13.52 12.08
N LYS A 31 6.60 14.47 11.55
CA LYS A 31 7.02 15.67 12.28
C LYS A 31 5.85 16.63 12.56
N TYR A 32 4.76 16.52 11.79
CA TYR A 32 3.64 17.46 11.79
C TYR A 32 2.28 16.80 12.06
N LYS A 33 2.14 15.51 11.73
CA LYS A 33 0.87 14.77 11.79
C LYS A 33 1.06 13.40 12.44
N ARG A 34 0.01 12.87 13.04
CA ARG A 34 -0.02 11.50 13.53
C ARG A 34 -0.26 10.55 12.36
N CYS A 35 0.82 9.98 11.86
CA CYS A 35 0.84 9.02 10.77
C CYS A 35 0.86 7.56 11.28
N ASN A 36 0.70 6.61 10.36
CA ASN A 36 1.03 5.21 10.61
C ASN A 36 2.55 5.00 10.77
N ASP A 37 2.92 3.85 11.32
CA ASP A 37 4.32 3.55 11.67
C ASP A 37 5.22 3.42 10.43
N ARG A 38 6.36 4.13 10.46
CA ARG A 38 7.35 4.13 9.36
C ARG A 38 7.95 2.76 9.07
N ASP A 39 8.07 1.92 10.10
CA ASP A 39 8.65 0.58 10.02
C ASP A 39 7.57 -0.50 9.85
N ASP A 40 6.31 -0.07 9.64
CA ASP A 40 5.15 -0.93 9.40
C ASP A 40 4.83 -1.90 10.56
N ARG A 41 5.15 -1.52 11.80
CA ARG A 41 4.86 -2.34 12.99
C ARG A 41 3.37 -2.43 13.28
N ASP A 42 2.61 -1.42 12.84
CA ASP A 42 1.15 -1.36 12.91
C ASP A 42 0.45 -2.12 11.76
N GLY A 43 1.18 -2.47 10.68
CA GLY A 43 0.68 -3.17 9.51
C GLY A 43 -0.17 -2.33 8.56
N PHE A 44 -0.08 -0.97 8.63
CA PHE A 44 -0.93 -0.09 7.83
C PHE A 44 -0.25 0.46 6.56
N LYS A 45 1.06 0.32 6.45
CA LYS A 45 1.85 0.91 5.37
C LYS A 45 1.62 0.28 3.99
N HIS A 46 1.20 -0.98 3.97
CA HIS A 46 1.07 -1.78 2.75
C HIS A 46 -0.27 -2.54 2.69
N LEU A 47 -1.34 -1.91 3.18
CA LEU A 47 -2.69 -2.48 3.12
C LEU A 47 -3.12 -2.68 1.66
N ASP A 48 -3.62 -3.84 1.36
CA ASP A 48 -4.08 -4.23 0.00
C ASP A 48 -5.26 -3.38 -0.50
N LYS A 49 -6.00 -2.76 0.40
CA LYS A 49 -7.17 -1.90 0.11
C LYS A 49 -7.39 -0.86 1.20
N PRO A 50 -8.09 0.24 0.89
CA PRO A 50 -8.46 1.25 1.88
C PRO A 50 -9.24 0.64 3.05
N PRO A 51 -8.72 0.71 4.29
CA PRO A 51 -9.44 0.18 5.45
C PRO A 51 -10.56 1.13 5.88
N PRO A 52 -11.62 0.61 6.54
CA PRO A 52 -12.63 1.46 7.14
C PRO A 52 -12.05 2.26 8.31
N THR A 53 -12.59 3.44 8.54
CA THR A 53 -12.21 4.30 9.66
C THR A 53 -13.42 4.78 10.44
N ARG A 54 -13.19 5.14 11.71
CA ARG A 54 -14.13 5.89 12.55
C ARG A 54 -13.71 7.35 12.74
N ASN A 55 -12.59 7.75 12.14
CA ASN A 55 -12.13 9.13 12.11
C ASN A 55 -12.68 9.79 10.85
N ALA A 56 -13.60 10.74 11.01
CA ALA A 56 -14.20 11.46 9.89
C ALA A 56 -13.23 12.42 9.19
N ASP A 57 -12.17 12.82 9.89
CA ASP A 57 -11.17 13.79 9.41
C ASP A 57 -9.91 13.10 8.88
N LEU A 58 -9.90 11.75 8.81
CA LEU A 58 -8.77 11.01 8.27
C LEU A 58 -8.54 11.39 6.81
N LYS A 59 -7.29 11.64 6.48
CA LYS A 59 -6.80 11.76 5.11
C LYS A 59 -5.85 10.61 4.79
N SER A 60 -5.70 10.25 3.53
CA SER A 60 -4.74 9.24 3.13
C SER A 60 -3.89 9.72 1.97
N ILE A 61 -2.63 9.30 1.94
CA ILE A 61 -1.73 9.48 0.81
C ILE A 61 -1.37 8.09 0.29
N TYR A 62 -1.61 7.87 -0.99
CA TYR A 62 -1.14 6.69 -1.69
C TYR A 62 0.04 7.05 -2.59
N ILE A 63 1.25 6.66 -2.18
CA ILE A 63 2.44 6.88 -2.98
C ILE A 63 2.68 5.67 -3.90
N PHE A 64 2.86 5.94 -5.18
CA PHE A 64 3.14 4.94 -6.22
C PHE A 64 4.37 5.35 -7.02
N GLY A 65 4.86 4.50 -7.90
CA GLY A 65 6.04 4.80 -8.75
C GLY A 65 6.25 3.70 -9.78
N ASN A 66 7.43 3.67 -10.38
CA ASN A 66 7.77 2.63 -11.35
C ASN A 66 7.77 1.24 -10.69
N PRO A 67 6.89 0.30 -11.12
CA PRO A 67 6.78 -1.01 -10.50
C PRO A 67 8.03 -1.88 -10.70
N ILE A 68 8.73 -1.74 -11.82
CA ILE A 68 9.96 -2.48 -12.12
C ILE A 68 11.07 -2.03 -11.16
N ASP A 69 11.25 -0.73 -11.00
CA ASP A 69 12.19 -0.16 -10.03
C ASP A 69 11.84 -0.55 -8.58
N ALA A 70 10.54 -0.68 -8.29
CA ALA A 70 10.09 -1.14 -6.98
C ALA A 70 10.54 -2.57 -6.71
N VAL A 71 10.37 -3.50 -7.69
CA VAL A 71 10.88 -4.89 -7.58
C VAL A 71 12.39 -4.88 -7.35
N TYR A 72 13.16 -4.18 -8.18
CA TYR A 72 14.62 -4.11 -8.02
C TYR A 72 15.03 -3.58 -6.65
N SER A 73 14.32 -2.56 -6.15
CA SER A 73 14.57 -2.01 -4.83
C SER A 73 14.27 -3.02 -3.70
N LEU A 74 13.22 -3.82 -3.84
CA LEU A 74 12.85 -4.83 -2.85
C LEU A 74 13.87 -5.98 -2.81
N PHE A 75 14.29 -6.49 -3.97
CA PHE A 75 15.32 -7.54 -4.04
C PHE A 75 16.67 -7.04 -3.53
N ARG A 76 17.13 -5.88 -3.95
CA ARG A 76 18.41 -5.30 -3.48
C ARG A 76 18.49 -5.13 -1.96
N ARG A 77 17.36 -4.95 -1.29
CA ARG A 77 17.27 -4.74 0.16
C ARG A 77 16.86 -5.98 0.94
N ASP A 78 16.71 -7.15 0.26
CA ASP A 78 16.20 -8.40 0.84
C ASP A 78 14.79 -8.31 1.46
N PHE A 79 13.97 -7.35 1.00
CA PHE A 79 12.58 -7.18 1.45
C PHE A 79 11.55 -7.87 0.54
N HIS A 80 11.98 -8.55 -0.52
CA HIS A 80 11.08 -9.17 -1.50
C HIS A 80 10.14 -10.21 -0.88
N HIS A 81 10.65 -11.04 0.03
CA HIS A 81 9.83 -12.04 0.73
C HIS A 81 8.76 -11.40 1.62
N GLU A 82 9.19 -10.53 2.53
CA GLU A 82 8.29 -9.86 3.49
C GLU A 82 7.24 -9.01 2.78
N GLN A 83 7.65 -8.27 1.75
CA GLN A 83 6.74 -7.43 1.00
C GLN A 83 5.70 -8.24 0.23
N SER A 84 6.12 -9.28 -0.50
CA SER A 84 5.19 -10.16 -1.21
C SER A 84 4.21 -10.86 -0.26
N TYR A 85 4.67 -11.29 0.93
CA TYR A 85 3.83 -11.86 1.97
C TYR A 85 2.71 -10.89 2.40
N LYS A 86 3.05 -9.62 2.64
CA LYS A 86 2.09 -8.57 3.03
C LYS A 86 1.05 -8.31 1.94
N LEU A 87 1.51 -8.18 0.69
CA LEU A 87 0.65 -7.86 -0.45
C LEU A 87 -0.26 -9.02 -0.84
N LEU A 88 0.13 -10.26 -0.56
CA LEU A 88 -0.65 -11.46 -0.88
C LEU A 88 -1.63 -11.88 0.23
N GLU A 89 -1.80 -11.13 1.31
CA GLU A 89 -2.70 -11.51 2.41
C GLU A 89 -4.14 -11.81 1.94
N SER A 90 -4.58 -11.14 0.88
CA SER A 90 -5.90 -11.37 0.25
C SER A 90 -5.90 -12.40 -0.89
N TYR A 91 -4.74 -12.92 -1.30
CA TYR A 91 -4.57 -13.81 -2.45
C TYR A 91 -4.13 -15.20 -1.99
N ARG A 92 -5.08 -16.09 -1.75
CA ARG A 92 -4.84 -17.42 -1.15
C ARG A 92 -4.15 -18.42 -2.06
N ASP A 93 -4.19 -18.18 -3.37
CA ASP A 93 -3.68 -19.11 -4.39
C ASP A 93 -2.26 -18.77 -4.86
N LEU A 94 -1.65 -17.74 -4.27
CA LEU A 94 -0.29 -17.33 -4.57
C LEU A 94 0.62 -17.43 -3.33
N ASP A 95 1.75 -18.10 -3.50
CA ASP A 95 2.78 -18.11 -2.48
C ASP A 95 3.64 -16.85 -2.55
N PRO A 96 4.12 -16.31 -1.42
CA PRO A 96 5.09 -15.23 -1.40
C PRO A 96 6.37 -15.58 -2.16
N VAL A 97 7.11 -14.56 -2.56
CA VAL A 97 8.45 -14.74 -3.13
C VAL A 97 9.33 -15.42 -2.09
N PRO A 98 9.94 -16.59 -2.36
CA PRO A 98 10.79 -17.28 -1.38
C PRO A 98 11.95 -16.39 -0.89
N LEU A 99 12.27 -16.46 0.41
CA LEU A 99 13.28 -15.62 1.05
C LEU A 99 14.66 -15.66 0.37
N LYS A 100 15.07 -16.83 -0.15
CA LYS A 100 16.36 -17.03 -0.82
C LYS A 100 16.29 -16.96 -2.34
N MET A 101 15.18 -16.47 -2.91
CA MET A 101 15.04 -16.34 -4.35
C MET A 101 15.84 -15.15 -4.85
N SER A 102 16.67 -15.34 -5.88
CA SER A 102 17.32 -14.21 -6.56
C SER A 102 16.38 -13.50 -7.51
N LEU A 103 16.75 -12.29 -7.95
CA LEU A 103 15.99 -11.53 -8.93
C LEU A 103 15.88 -12.27 -10.28
N GLU A 104 16.98 -12.92 -10.72
CA GLU A 104 17.03 -13.72 -11.95
C GLU A 104 16.08 -14.92 -11.87
N ALA A 105 16.08 -15.63 -10.73
CA ALA A 105 15.18 -16.76 -10.51
C ALA A 105 13.70 -16.33 -10.44
N TYR A 106 13.42 -15.13 -9.92
CA TYR A 106 12.09 -14.54 -9.93
C TYR A 106 11.67 -14.17 -11.36
N ALA A 107 12.54 -13.48 -12.10
CA ALA A 107 12.30 -13.10 -13.49
C ALA A 107 12.03 -14.31 -14.39
N ALA A 108 12.80 -15.39 -14.24
CA ALA A 108 12.66 -16.61 -15.02
C ALA A 108 11.29 -17.29 -14.82
N LYS A 109 10.65 -17.13 -13.66
CA LYS A 109 9.31 -17.67 -13.39
C LYS A 109 8.19 -16.88 -14.06
N SER A 110 8.41 -15.60 -14.35
CA SER A 110 7.45 -14.68 -14.99
C SER A 110 6.05 -14.69 -14.34
N VAL A 111 5.99 -14.77 -13.01
CA VAL A 111 4.75 -14.76 -12.22
C VAL A 111 4.79 -13.58 -11.25
N ASP A 112 3.88 -12.62 -11.41
CA ASP A 112 3.75 -11.51 -10.46
C ASP A 112 3.26 -11.99 -9.10
N ARG A 113 4.17 -12.02 -8.14
CA ARG A 113 3.90 -12.36 -6.74
C ARG A 113 3.81 -11.13 -5.84
N PHE A 114 3.89 -9.94 -6.39
CA PHE A 114 3.66 -8.69 -5.65
C PHE A 114 2.28 -8.12 -5.87
N GLN A 115 1.61 -8.50 -6.97
CA GLN A 115 0.26 -8.03 -7.30
C GLN A 115 0.13 -6.50 -7.27
N PHE A 116 1.15 -5.78 -7.77
CA PHE A 116 1.20 -4.32 -7.72
C PHE A 116 0.04 -3.66 -8.44
N GLU A 117 -0.37 -4.20 -9.60
CA GLU A 117 -1.53 -3.68 -10.33
C GLU A 117 -2.81 -3.81 -9.51
N ASN A 118 -3.07 -4.98 -8.95
CA ASN A 118 -4.25 -5.20 -8.12
C ASN A 118 -4.23 -4.31 -6.87
N HIS A 119 -3.07 -4.13 -6.26
CA HIS A 119 -2.92 -3.24 -5.11
C HIS A 119 -3.23 -1.78 -5.51
N PHE A 120 -2.70 -1.31 -6.63
CA PHE A 120 -2.97 0.03 -7.14
C PHE A 120 -4.46 0.21 -7.47
N LEU A 121 -5.09 -0.74 -8.19
CA LEU A 121 -6.51 -0.71 -8.54
C LEU A 121 -7.42 -0.75 -7.30
N ASN A 122 -7.07 -1.55 -6.29
CA ASN A 122 -7.81 -1.56 -5.03
C ASN A 122 -7.82 -0.18 -4.34
N TRP A 123 -6.76 0.61 -4.49
CA TRP A 123 -6.67 1.95 -3.92
C TRP A 123 -7.25 3.02 -4.84
N SER A 124 -7.17 2.90 -6.14
CA SER A 124 -7.65 3.91 -7.10
C SER A 124 -9.12 3.76 -7.49
N GLU A 125 -9.70 2.55 -7.43
CA GLU A 125 -11.04 2.29 -7.95
C GLU A 125 -12.06 1.88 -6.87
N ARG A 126 -11.61 1.40 -5.69
CA ARG A 126 -12.55 0.98 -4.65
C ARG A 126 -13.10 2.15 -3.86
N HIS A 127 -14.36 2.00 -3.45
CA HIS A 127 -15.02 2.92 -2.53
C HIS A 127 -14.25 3.07 -1.20
N ARG A 128 -14.17 4.31 -0.69
CA ARG A 128 -13.50 4.67 0.55
C ARG A 128 -14.20 5.83 1.25
N GLN A 129 -14.01 5.91 2.56
CA GLN A 129 -14.73 6.86 3.42
C GLN A 129 -13.99 8.19 3.63
N TYR A 130 -12.80 8.34 3.07
CA TYR A 130 -11.89 9.48 3.25
C TYR A 130 -11.18 9.80 1.94
N PRO A 131 -10.76 11.06 1.76
CA PRO A 131 -10.02 11.46 0.58
C PRO A 131 -8.65 10.77 0.52
N VAL A 132 -8.17 10.51 -0.68
CA VAL A 132 -6.83 9.95 -0.94
C VAL A 132 -6.11 10.81 -1.96
N LEU A 133 -4.96 11.34 -1.57
CA LEU A 133 -4.01 11.95 -2.50
C LEU A 133 -3.14 10.86 -3.10
N PHE A 134 -3.22 10.66 -4.40
CA PHE A 134 -2.28 9.81 -5.14
C PHE A 134 -1.12 10.67 -5.59
N ILE A 135 0.12 10.18 -5.34
CA ILE A 135 1.31 10.94 -5.71
C ILE A 135 2.41 9.98 -6.22
N ARG A 136 3.00 10.31 -7.37
CA ARG A 136 4.09 9.54 -7.96
C ARG A 136 5.41 9.87 -7.28
N TYR A 137 6.12 8.83 -6.83
CA TYR A 137 7.39 8.97 -6.14
C TYR A 137 8.45 9.74 -6.95
N GLU A 138 8.56 9.46 -8.24
CA GLU A 138 9.58 10.06 -9.09
C GLU A 138 9.42 11.59 -9.20
N ASN A 139 8.19 12.09 -9.07
CA ASN A 139 7.81 13.49 -9.29
C ASN A 139 7.29 14.18 -8.00
N ILE A 140 7.39 13.52 -6.83
CA ILE A 140 6.86 14.06 -5.56
C ILE A 140 7.46 15.42 -5.20
N TRP A 141 8.70 15.69 -5.62
CA TRP A 141 9.39 16.97 -5.37
C TRP A 141 8.77 18.15 -6.12
N ASP A 142 8.11 17.88 -7.24
CA ASP A 142 7.38 18.88 -8.03
C ASP A 142 6.01 19.19 -7.45
N HIS A 143 5.51 18.33 -6.54
CA HIS A 143 4.19 18.38 -5.92
C HIS A 143 4.21 18.55 -4.40
N VAL A 144 5.30 19.11 -3.86
CA VAL A 144 5.43 19.29 -2.39
C VAL A 144 4.38 20.25 -1.87
N ASP A 145 4.05 21.31 -2.61
CA ASP A 145 3.07 22.30 -2.17
C ASP A 145 1.66 21.70 -2.06
N GLU A 146 1.23 20.91 -3.06
CA GLU A 146 -0.04 20.19 -3.05
C GLU A 146 -0.09 19.13 -1.93
N LEU A 147 1.04 18.46 -1.67
CA LEU A 147 1.17 17.50 -0.59
C LEU A 147 0.98 18.16 0.79
N LEU A 148 1.63 19.30 1.02
CA LEU A 148 1.54 20.05 2.27
C LEU A 148 0.13 20.61 2.49
N GLU A 149 -0.45 21.23 1.47
CA GLU A 149 -1.82 21.75 1.50
C GLU A 149 -2.81 20.63 1.82
N TYR A 150 -2.71 19.51 1.10
CA TYR A 150 -3.56 18.35 1.34
C TYR A 150 -3.41 17.81 2.76
N ALA A 151 -2.20 17.66 3.25
CA ALA A 151 -1.93 17.17 4.61
C ALA A 151 -2.33 18.19 5.70
N GLY A 152 -2.60 19.45 5.35
CA GLY A 152 -2.85 20.53 6.30
C GLY A 152 -1.60 20.85 7.11
N ILE A 153 -0.44 20.89 6.44
CA ILE A 153 0.87 21.24 6.99
C ILE A 153 1.23 22.64 6.47
N PRO A 154 1.81 23.52 7.30
CA PRO A 154 2.22 24.86 6.85
C PRO A 154 3.19 24.82 5.67
N ALA A 155 3.05 25.74 4.71
CA ALA A 155 3.88 25.79 3.50
C ALA A 155 5.37 25.96 3.81
N GLU A 156 5.70 26.58 4.93
CA GLU A 156 7.08 26.77 5.40
C GLU A 156 7.81 25.44 5.65
N ALA A 157 7.06 24.37 5.93
CA ALA A 157 7.61 23.02 6.11
C ALA A 157 8.29 22.47 4.84
N LYS A 158 8.09 23.10 3.70
CA LYS A 158 8.75 22.72 2.43
C LYS A 158 10.28 22.75 2.54
N VAL A 159 10.84 23.64 3.32
CA VAL A 159 12.30 23.73 3.53
C VAL A 159 12.88 22.48 4.19
N ASP A 160 12.07 21.77 4.98
CA ASP A 160 12.45 20.51 5.64
C ASP A 160 12.16 19.26 4.80
N PHE A 161 11.56 19.44 3.60
CA PHE A 161 11.28 18.29 2.73
C PHE A 161 12.60 17.69 2.24
N PRO A 162 12.78 16.36 2.35
CA PRO A 162 14.05 15.72 2.00
C PRO A 162 14.44 15.98 0.54
N GLU A 163 15.71 16.28 0.31
CA GLU A 163 16.24 16.43 -1.06
C GLU A 163 16.05 15.17 -1.91
N LYS A 164 15.87 15.36 -3.21
CA LYS A 164 15.80 14.26 -4.17
C LYS A 164 17.13 13.53 -4.25
N LYS A 165 17.08 12.22 -3.96
CA LYS A 165 18.25 11.35 -4.07
C LYS A 165 18.04 10.39 -5.24
N GLU A 166 19.10 10.15 -6.00
CA GLU A 166 19.09 9.13 -7.04
C GLU A 166 18.72 7.75 -6.47
N ARG A 167 17.87 7.03 -7.17
CA ARG A 167 17.50 5.67 -6.76
C ARG A 167 18.68 4.74 -6.99
N LYS A 168 19.16 4.11 -5.91
CA LYS A 168 20.22 3.09 -6.01
C LYS A 168 19.81 1.86 -6.85
N SER A 169 18.51 1.63 -7.06
CA SER A 169 18.02 0.58 -7.95
C SER A 169 18.26 0.87 -9.43
N GLN A 170 18.36 2.15 -9.82
CA GLN A 170 18.67 2.54 -11.20
C GLN A 170 20.15 2.37 -11.57
N ALA A 171 21.03 2.28 -10.57
CA ALA A 171 22.46 2.01 -10.77
C ALA A 171 22.80 0.51 -10.81
N LEU A 172 21.80 -0.38 -10.77
CA LEU A 172 22.03 -1.82 -10.90
C LEU A 172 22.25 -2.19 -12.37
N GLU A 173 23.30 -2.94 -12.63
CA GLU A 173 23.47 -3.63 -13.90
C GLU A 173 22.52 -4.84 -13.94
N ILE A 174 21.38 -4.67 -14.60
CA ILE A 174 20.38 -5.72 -14.74
C ILE A 174 20.56 -6.39 -16.11
N ALA A 175 20.69 -7.71 -16.10
CA ALA A 175 20.77 -8.49 -17.34
C ALA A 175 19.53 -8.25 -18.23
N GLU A 176 19.74 -8.20 -19.55
CA GLU A 176 18.70 -7.84 -20.53
C GLU A 176 17.49 -8.77 -20.48
N ASP A 177 17.70 -10.07 -20.28
CA ASP A 177 16.65 -11.09 -20.17
C ASP A 177 15.83 -10.91 -18.88
N VAL A 178 16.45 -10.52 -17.78
CA VAL A 178 15.77 -10.16 -16.52
C VAL A 178 14.90 -8.92 -16.73
N HIS A 179 15.47 -7.88 -17.35
CA HIS A 179 14.72 -6.67 -17.63
C HIS A 179 13.53 -6.94 -18.57
N ALA A 180 13.71 -7.72 -19.63
CA ALA A 180 12.65 -8.12 -20.54
C ALA A 180 11.53 -8.92 -19.83
N SER A 181 11.88 -9.76 -18.86
CA SER A 181 10.89 -10.46 -18.02
C SER A 181 10.12 -9.51 -17.11
N MET A 182 10.79 -8.52 -16.51
CA MET A 182 10.12 -7.49 -15.71
C MET A 182 9.16 -6.66 -16.56
N GLN A 183 9.57 -6.29 -17.78
CA GLN A 183 8.70 -5.59 -18.72
C GLN A 183 7.46 -6.40 -19.11
N ARG A 184 7.57 -7.71 -19.30
CA ARG A 184 6.40 -8.56 -19.57
C ARG A 184 5.44 -8.63 -18.38
N MET A 185 5.95 -8.61 -17.14
CA MET A 185 5.12 -8.70 -15.92
C MET A 185 4.50 -7.36 -15.51
N TYR A 186 5.23 -6.26 -15.69
CA TYR A 186 4.87 -4.97 -15.10
C TYR A 186 4.78 -3.81 -16.10
N GLY A 187 5.10 -4.06 -17.39
CA GLY A 187 5.14 -3.01 -18.42
C GLY A 187 3.80 -2.32 -18.61
N ASP A 188 2.70 -3.07 -18.64
CA ASP A 188 1.35 -2.51 -18.81
C ASP A 188 0.99 -1.59 -17.64
N LEU A 189 1.30 -2.00 -16.41
CA LEU A 189 1.12 -1.14 -15.24
C LEU A 189 2.01 0.10 -15.31
N GLN A 190 3.30 -0.07 -15.64
CA GLN A 190 4.24 1.04 -15.80
C GLN A 190 3.72 2.06 -16.82
N ASP A 191 3.29 1.59 -17.98
CA ASP A 191 2.76 2.42 -19.06
C ASP A 191 1.51 3.20 -18.62
N ARG A 192 0.60 2.53 -17.91
CA ARG A 192 -0.59 3.17 -17.33
C ARG A 192 -0.23 4.26 -16.34
N LEU A 193 0.72 3.99 -15.44
CA LEU A 193 1.16 4.96 -14.44
C LEU A 193 1.91 6.14 -15.07
N VAL A 194 2.69 5.92 -16.14
CA VAL A 194 3.39 6.99 -16.86
C VAL A 194 2.44 7.89 -17.64
N LYS A 195 1.38 7.34 -18.22
CA LYS A 195 0.36 8.09 -18.98
C LYS A 195 -0.64 8.82 -18.09
N GLY A 196 -0.77 8.39 -16.84
CA GLY A 196 -1.65 9.01 -15.85
C GLY A 196 -1.05 10.27 -15.22
N PRO A 197 -1.84 11.00 -14.42
CA PRO A 197 -1.34 12.15 -13.67
C PRO A 197 -0.31 11.72 -12.61
N ASP A 198 0.63 12.61 -12.30
CA ASP A 198 1.64 12.39 -11.26
C ASP A 198 1.12 12.66 -9.85
N CYS A 199 0.14 13.55 -9.75
CA CYS A 199 -0.53 13.88 -8.49
C CYS A 199 -2.01 14.14 -8.75
N TRP A 200 -2.90 13.52 -7.98
CA TRP A 200 -4.34 13.80 -8.04
C TRP A 200 -5.04 13.43 -6.74
N LEU A 201 -6.08 14.17 -6.44
CA LEU A 201 -6.96 13.91 -5.32
C LEU A 201 -8.15 13.06 -5.77
N PHE A 202 -8.33 11.92 -5.13
CA PHE A 202 -9.56 11.17 -5.23
C PHE A 202 -10.44 11.46 -4.01
N HIS A 203 -11.61 12.00 -4.25
CA HIS A 203 -12.60 12.27 -3.22
C HIS A 203 -13.98 11.89 -3.76
N GLU A 204 -14.61 10.91 -3.11
CA GLU A 204 -16.00 10.59 -3.38
C GLU A 204 -16.90 11.47 -2.51
N GLU A 205 -17.97 12.03 -3.07
CA GLU A 205 -19.00 12.67 -2.26
C GLU A 205 -19.63 11.64 -1.33
N LYS A 206 -19.74 11.99 -0.04
CA LYS A 206 -20.38 11.12 0.96
C LYS A 206 -21.84 10.92 0.59
N ASN A 207 -22.21 9.73 0.15
CA ASN A 207 -23.58 9.35 -0.11
C ASN A 207 -24.13 8.48 1.04
N PHE A 208 -25.42 8.11 0.96
CA PHE A 208 -26.06 7.28 2.00
C PHE A 208 -25.35 5.92 2.20
N ALA A 209 -24.74 5.36 1.15
CA ALA A 209 -23.99 4.11 1.24
C ALA A 209 -22.77 4.23 2.17
N ASP A 210 -22.12 5.41 2.24
CA ASP A 210 -20.98 5.67 3.12
C ASP A 210 -21.35 5.63 4.59
N GLN A 211 -22.59 5.96 4.92
CA GLN A 211 -23.07 5.95 6.30
C GLN A 211 -23.38 4.53 6.80
N VAL A 212 -23.78 3.62 5.88
CA VAL A 212 -24.14 2.24 6.24
C VAL A 212 -22.97 1.26 6.05
N TYR A 213 -21.93 1.64 5.30
CA TYR A 213 -20.76 0.79 5.07
C TYR A 213 -20.06 0.34 6.37
N PRO A 214 -19.80 1.22 7.37
CA PRO A 214 -19.23 0.80 8.65
C PRO A 214 -20.12 -0.16 9.42
N LEU A 215 -21.45 0.00 9.33
CA LEU A 215 -22.42 -0.88 9.98
C LEU A 215 -22.46 -2.26 9.33
N LYS A 216 -22.36 -2.33 8.00
CA LYS A 216 -22.31 -3.58 7.26
C LYS A 216 -21.02 -4.37 7.54
N TYR A 217 -19.87 -3.70 7.62
CA TYR A 217 -18.60 -4.33 8.01
C TYR A 217 -18.58 -4.77 9.47
N ALA A 218 -19.11 -3.96 10.37
CA ALA A 218 -19.25 -4.33 11.78
C ALA A 218 -20.19 -5.54 11.96
N ALA A 219 -21.27 -5.61 11.19
CA ALA A 219 -22.19 -6.74 11.18
C ALA A 219 -21.53 -8.01 10.60
N GLN A 220 -20.81 -7.90 9.49
CA GLN A 220 -20.07 -9.01 8.89
C GLN A 220 -18.93 -9.53 9.80
N ALA A 221 -18.21 -8.63 10.47
CA ALA A 221 -17.20 -9.02 11.45
C ALA A 221 -17.82 -9.74 12.65
N LYS A 222 -18.98 -9.29 13.16
CA LYS A 222 -19.73 -10.00 14.22
C LYS A 222 -20.23 -11.36 13.76
N LEU A 223 -20.79 -11.47 12.56
CA LEU A 223 -21.23 -12.75 11.97
C LEU A 223 -20.06 -13.73 11.78
N GLY A 224 -18.92 -13.28 11.26
CA GLY A 224 -17.72 -14.10 11.13
C GLY A 224 -17.17 -14.59 12.48
N MET A 225 -17.20 -13.74 13.52
CA MET A 225 -16.84 -14.15 14.88
C MET A 225 -17.83 -15.17 15.47
N TRP A 226 -19.11 -15.05 15.16
CA TRP A 226 -20.15 -16.01 15.57
C TRP A 226 -19.96 -17.37 14.92
N GLU A 227 -19.68 -17.42 13.59
CA GLU A 227 -19.39 -18.67 12.88
C GLU A 227 -18.13 -19.37 13.41
N VAL A 228 -17.07 -18.63 13.72
CA VAL A 228 -15.85 -19.18 14.32
C VAL A 228 -16.11 -19.69 15.74
N GLY A 229 -16.94 -18.98 16.52
CA GLY A 229 -17.38 -19.41 17.85
C GLY A 229 -18.20 -20.68 17.81
N LEU A 230 -19.16 -20.79 16.87
CA LEU A 230 -19.98 -21.97 16.66
C LEU A 230 -19.15 -23.18 16.22
N LYS A 231 -18.25 -23.01 15.25
CA LYS A 231 -17.33 -24.08 14.79
C LYS A 231 -16.45 -24.59 15.93
N ARG A 232 -15.90 -23.70 16.77
CA ARG A 232 -15.11 -24.09 17.96
C ARG A 232 -15.96 -24.81 19.01
N GLY A 233 -17.19 -24.39 19.21
CA GLY A 233 -18.14 -25.05 20.12
C GLY A 233 -18.48 -26.46 19.67
N ILE A 234 -18.78 -26.67 18.38
CA ILE A 234 -19.08 -27.96 17.77
C ILE A 234 -17.87 -28.89 17.81
N LEU A 235 -16.66 -28.40 17.50
CA LEU A 235 -15.44 -29.21 17.57
C LEU A 235 -15.13 -29.67 19.01
N LYS A 236 -15.40 -28.83 20.02
CA LYS A 236 -15.28 -29.19 21.43
C LYS A 236 -16.30 -30.28 21.86
N LEU A 237 -17.56 -30.18 21.38
CA LEU A 237 -18.61 -31.16 21.64
C LEU A 237 -18.34 -32.49 20.96
N LEU A 238 -17.66 -32.52 19.80
CA LEU A 238 -17.31 -33.72 19.07
C LEU A 238 -15.97 -34.35 19.52
N GLY A 239 -15.36 -33.86 20.62
CA GLY A 239 -14.16 -34.48 21.20
C GLY A 239 -12.91 -34.43 20.33
N ARG A 240 -12.88 -33.59 19.29
CA ARG A 240 -11.69 -33.37 18.45
C ARG A 240 -10.91 -32.19 19.04
N LYS A 241 -9.71 -32.51 19.60
CA LYS A 241 -8.69 -31.55 20.02
C LYS A 241 -8.05 -30.86 18.81
#